data_75b39a942193b72744bffdea85b9ece0
#
_entry.id   75b39a942193b72744bffdea85b9ece0
#
_cell.length_a   1.000
_cell.length_b   1.000
_cell.length_c   1.000
_cell.angle_alpha   90.00
_cell.angle_beta   90.00
_cell.angle_gamma   90.00
#
_symmetry.space_group_name_H-M   'P 1'
#
loop_
_entity.id
_entity.type
_entity.pdbx_description
1 polymer ?
#
loop_
_entity_poly.entity_id
_entity_poly.type
_entity_poly.pdbx_seq_one_letter_code
_entity_poly.pdbx_strand_id
1 'polypeptide(L)'
;ARSVISAVILLAGVYITVPEFSVENQVTVGILWGMLCSFTYAIMTLGNRYFSKKYTGRIICLYEQGTAAIVLLPALWLVKVEWRPVDIAGVAAIGFVCTAIAYSLYVSAQKGVRAQTAGIISGMETVYGIIFAFVFLREVPTVRELIGGAVILGVALYSSLKSDD
;
A
#
# COMPACT_ATOMS: atom_id res chain seq x y z
N ALA A 1 -19.24 -10.77 -10.67
CA ALA A 1 -18.65 -12.12 -10.58
C ALA A 1 -17.13 -12.10 -10.84
N ARG A 2 -16.64 -11.39 -11.87
CA ARG A 2 -15.21 -11.38 -12.26
C ARG A 2 -14.30 -10.75 -11.18
N SER A 3 -14.72 -9.63 -10.60
CA SER A 3 -13.94 -8.96 -9.52
C SER A 3 -13.80 -9.84 -8.27
N VAL A 4 -14.80 -10.70 -7.99
CA VAL A 4 -14.73 -11.64 -6.87
C VAL A 4 -13.72 -12.75 -7.18
N ILE A 5 -13.69 -13.25 -8.41
CA ILE A 5 -12.71 -14.26 -8.81
C ILE A 5 -11.28 -13.71 -8.71
N SER A 6 -11.04 -12.49 -9.20
CA SER A 6 -9.74 -11.84 -9.07
C SER A 6 -9.34 -11.65 -7.60
N ALA A 7 -10.28 -11.26 -6.74
CA ALA A 7 -10.02 -11.13 -5.30
C ALA A 7 -9.68 -12.48 -4.64
N VAL A 8 -10.38 -13.55 -5.01
CA VAL A 8 -10.11 -14.91 -4.49
C VAL A 8 -8.73 -15.40 -4.95
N ILE A 9 -8.34 -15.16 -6.20
CA ILE A 9 -7.01 -15.56 -6.70
C ILE A 9 -5.92 -14.74 -6.01
N LEU A 10 -6.13 -13.44 -5.76
CA LEU A 10 -5.20 -12.60 -5.00
C LEU A 10 -5.04 -13.11 -3.56
N LEU A 11 -6.14 -13.46 -2.89
CA LEU A 11 -6.10 -14.05 -1.55
C LEU A 11 -5.37 -15.41 -1.55
N ALA A 12 -5.58 -16.24 -2.57
CA ALA A 12 -4.85 -17.49 -2.74
C ALA A 12 -3.35 -17.24 -2.96
N GLY A 13 -2.97 -16.22 -3.73
CA GLY A 13 -1.58 -15.79 -3.90
C GLY A 13 -0.93 -15.38 -2.58
N VAL A 14 -1.64 -14.61 -1.76
CA VAL A 14 -1.19 -14.24 -0.41
C VAL A 14 -1.06 -15.48 0.48
N TYR A 15 -2.03 -16.40 0.42
CA TYR A 15 -1.98 -17.65 1.19
C TYR A 15 -0.75 -18.51 0.86
N ILE A 16 -0.35 -18.57 -0.41
CA ILE A 16 0.82 -19.33 -0.86
C ILE A 16 2.13 -18.73 -0.30
N THR A 17 2.17 -17.42 -0.07
CA THR A 17 3.36 -16.75 0.49
C THR A 17 3.55 -17.02 1.99
N VAL A 18 2.53 -17.53 2.69
CA VAL A 18 2.56 -17.77 4.14
C VAL A 18 3.06 -19.17 4.44
N PRO A 19 4.20 -19.33 5.14
CA PRO A 19 4.80 -20.67 5.38
C PRO A 19 4.02 -21.51 6.39
N GLU A 20 3.50 -20.93 7.47
CA GLU A 20 2.76 -21.64 8.53
C GLU A 20 1.75 -20.74 9.23
N PHE A 21 0.50 -21.19 9.39
CA PHE A 21 -0.54 -20.52 10.17
C PHE A 21 -0.52 -20.98 11.63
N SER A 22 0.13 -20.20 12.48
CA SER A 22 0.06 -20.36 13.93
C SER A 22 -0.10 -19.00 14.59
N VAL A 23 -1.01 -18.88 15.54
CA VAL A 23 -1.27 -17.62 16.27
C VAL A 23 -0.06 -17.21 17.12
N GLU A 24 0.80 -18.16 17.48
CA GLU A 24 2.06 -17.91 18.17
C GLU A 24 3.17 -17.41 17.24
N ASN A 25 3.00 -17.56 15.92
CA ASN A 25 3.98 -17.12 14.94
C ASN A 25 3.80 -15.64 14.64
N GLN A 26 4.86 -14.84 14.78
CA GLN A 26 4.87 -13.42 14.46
C GLN A 26 4.44 -13.13 12.99
N VAL A 27 4.68 -14.08 12.08
CA VAL A 27 4.24 -14.01 10.69
C VAL A 27 2.71 -13.99 10.59
N THR A 28 2.00 -14.85 11.33
CA THR A 28 0.53 -14.89 11.34
C THR A 28 -0.06 -13.59 11.89
N VAL A 29 0.52 -13.09 12.99
CA VAL A 29 0.12 -11.80 13.57
C VAL A 29 0.36 -10.64 12.57
N GLY A 30 1.51 -10.66 11.88
CA GLY A 30 1.82 -9.69 10.82
C GLY A 30 0.80 -9.72 9.68
N ILE A 31 0.34 -10.91 9.28
CA ILE A 31 -0.69 -11.06 8.25
C ILE A 31 -2.04 -10.47 8.69
N LEU A 32 -2.46 -10.72 9.94
CA LEU A 32 -3.69 -10.15 10.48
C LEU A 32 -3.64 -8.62 10.47
N TRP A 33 -2.51 -8.03 10.89
CA TRP A 33 -2.30 -6.59 10.79
C TRP A 33 -2.28 -6.09 9.35
N GLY A 34 -1.66 -6.84 8.44
CA GLY A 34 -1.66 -6.53 7.00
C GLY A 34 -3.06 -6.57 6.39
N MET A 35 -3.90 -7.54 6.79
CA MET A 35 -5.31 -7.59 6.35
C MET A 35 -6.11 -6.39 6.87
N LEU A 36 -5.94 -6.02 8.13
CA LEU A 36 -6.59 -4.84 8.71
C LEU A 36 -6.14 -3.56 7.99
N CYS A 37 -4.84 -3.43 7.72
CA CYS A 37 -4.26 -2.33 6.97
C CYS A 37 -4.86 -2.25 5.55
N SER A 38 -4.94 -3.37 4.85
CA SER A 38 -5.53 -3.44 3.50
C SER A 38 -7.01 -3.06 3.49
N PHE A 39 -7.76 -3.47 4.49
CA PHE A 39 -9.17 -3.11 4.64
C PHE A 39 -9.35 -1.61 4.87
N THR A 40 -8.59 -1.02 5.78
CA THR A 40 -8.64 0.43 6.04
C THR A 40 -8.16 1.23 4.83
N TYR A 41 -7.13 0.75 4.12
CA TYR A 41 -6.65 1.36 2.87
C TYR A 41 -7.72 1.33 1.77
N ALA A 42 -8.49 0.25 1.65
CA ALA A 42 -9.59 0.17 0.69
C ALA A 42 -10.69 1.19 1.00
N ILE A 43 -11.07 1.34 2.27
CA ILE A 43 -12.04 2.37 2.69
C ILE A 43 -11.51 3.77 2.36
N MET A 44 -10.26 4.06 2.69
CA MET A 44 -9.61 5.33 2.41
C MET A 44 -9.59 5.63 0.89
N THR A 45 -9.23 4.64 0.06
CA THR A 45 -9.20 4.79 -1.40
C THR A 45 -10.58 5.10 -1.97
N LEU A 46 -11.63 4.44 -1.49
CA LEU A 46 -13.02 4.73 -1.89
C LEU A 46 -13.45 6.14 -1.45
N GLY A 47 -13.07 6.54 -0.23
CA GLY A 47 -13.30 7.90 0.28
C GLY A 47 -12.59 8.94 -0.57
N ASN A 48 -11.31 8.74 -0.88
CA ASN A 48 -10.51 9.63 -1.70
C ASN A 48 -11.10 9.82 -3.10
N ARG A 49 -11.56 8.74 -3.70
CA ARG A 49 -12.26 8.80 -4.98
C ARG A 49 -13.56 9.59 -4.90
N TYR A 50 -14.30 9.45 -3.83
CA TYR A 50 -15.54 10.22 -3.62
C TYR A 50 -15.25 11.71 -3.44
N PHE A 51 -14.30 12.06 -2.57
CA PHE A 51 -13.94 13.44 -2.27
C PHE A 51 -13.17 14.12 -3.40
N SER A 52 -12.39 13.39 -4.19
CA SER A 52 -11.62 13.95 -5.32
C SER A 52 -12.50 14.56 -6.41
N LYS A 53 -13.80 14.22 -6.45
CA LYS A 53 -14.78 14.87 -7.32
C LYS A 53 -15.13 16.29 -6.87
N LYS A 54 -14.96 16.59 -5.58
CA LYS A 54 -15.37 17.83 -4.94
C LYS A 54 -14.19 18.72 -4.55
N TYR A 55 -13.09 18.09 -4.13
CA TYR A 55 -11.91 18.75 -3.59
C TYR A 55 -10.67 18.41 -4.40
N THR A 56 -9.65 19.25 -4.33
CA THR A 56 -8.35 18.95 -4.95
C THR A 56 -7.60 17.92 -4.13
N GLY A 57 -6.79 17.08 -4.78
CA GLY A 57 -6.00 16.05 -4.08
C GLY A 57 -5.11 16.62 -2.98
N ARG A 58 -4.61 17.84 -3.16
CA ARG A 58 -3.81 18.55 -2.13
C ARG A 58 -4.59 18.83 -0.85
N ILE A 59 -5.85 19.24 -0.97
CA ILE A 59 -6.71 19.50 0.18
C ILE A 59 -7.03 18.19 0.91
N ILE A 60 -7.38 17.15 0.17
CA ILE A 60 -7.66 15.83 0.74
C ILE A 60 -6.44 15.31 1.49
N CYS A 61 -5.27 15.34 0.84
CA CYS A 61 -4.01 14.91 1.46
C CYS A 61 -3.69 15.71 2.74
N LEU A 62 -3.89 17.03 2.72
CA LEU A 62 -3.65 17.88 3.89
C LEU A 62 -4.53 17.47 5.08
N TYR A 63 -5.81 17.24 4.86
CA TYR A 63 -6.73 16.82 5.92
C TYR A 63 -6.43 15.41 6.42
N GLU A 64 -6.17 14.46 5.54
CA GLU A 64 -5.83 13.08 5.93
C GLU A 64 -4.53 13.01 6.72
N GLN A 65 -3.45 13.56 6.17
CA GLN A 65 -2.14 13.51 6.82
C GLN A 65 -2.09 14.42 8.05
N GLY A 66 -2.75 15.58 8.00
CA GLY A 66 -2.86 16.47 9.15
C GLY A 66 -3.61 15.84 10.32
N THR A 67 -4.74 15.18 10.05
CA THR A 67 -5.48 14.44 11.07
C THR A 67 -4.66 13.30 11.65
N ALA A 68 -4.01 12.51 10.79
CA ALA A 68 -3.14 11.42 11.21
C ALA A 68 -1.98 11.93 12.09
N ALA A 69 -1.36 13.04 11.70
CA ALA A 69 -0.27 13.66 12.48
C ALA A 69 -0.77 14.09 13.87
N ILE A 70 -1.92 14.75 13.96
CA ILE A 70 -2.49 15.19 15.25
C ILE A 70 -2.82 13.99 16.15
N VAL A 71 -3.42 12.95 15.60
CA VAL A 71 -3.80 11.74 16.36
C VAL A 71 -2.55 10.97 16.83
N LEU A 72 -1.48 10.97 16.04
CA LEU A 72 -0.25 10.26 16.37
C LEU A 72 0.73 11.08 17.21
N LEU A 73 0.54 12.39 17.36
CA LEU A 73 1.41 13.23 18.20
C LEU A 73 1.66 12.67 19.61
N PRO A 74 0.64 12.16 20.34
CA PRO A 74 0.86 11.59 21.66
C PRO A 74 1.79 10.36 21.65
N ALA A 75 1.89 9.63 20.54
CA ALA A 75 2.76 8.47 20.42
C ALA A 75 4.24 8.85 20.51
N LEU A 76 4.62 10.08 20.17
CA LEU A 76 5.99 10.56 20.32
C LEU A 76 6.46 10.60 21.78
N TRP A 77 5.53 10.73 22.74
CA TRP A 77 5.86 10.70 24.16
C TRP A 77 5.99 9.27 24.71
N LEU A 78 5.40 8.30 24.02
CA LEU A 78 5.43 6.88 24.41
C LEU A 78 6.66 6.16 23.86
N VAL A 79 7.26 6.68 22.77
CA VAL A 79 8.38 6.06 22.07
C VAL A 79 9.62 6.89 22.29
N LYS A 80 10.69 6.28 22.81
CA LYS A 80 12.01 6.92 22.89
C LYS A 80 12.64 6.89 21.51
N VAL A 81 12.67 8.04 20.85
CA VAL A 81 13.27 8.19 19.52
C VAL A 81 14.67 8.77 19.66
N GLU A 82 15.67 8.05 19.19
CA GLU A 82 17.03 8.56 19.04
C GLU A 82 17.14 9.29 17.70
N TRP A 83 17.22 10.61 17.75
CA TRP A 83 17.27 11.43 16.55
C TRP A 83 18.70 11.51 16.00
N ARG A 84 18.93 10.86 14.85
CA ARG A 84 20.16 11.04 14.07
C ARG A 84 19.89 12.01 12.92
N PRO A 85 20.87 12.83 12.51
CA PRO A 85 20.67 13.75 11.38
C PRO A 85 20.23 13.07 10.08
N VAL A 86 20.72 11.86 9.84
CA VAL A 86 20.34 11.04 8.66
C VAL A 86 18.87 10.62 8.73
N ASP A 87 18.37 10.26 9.92
CA ASP A 87 16.97 9.85 10.11
C ASP A 87 16.04 11.05 9.90
N ILE A 88 16.42 12.22 10.37
CA ILE A 88 15.67 13.47 10.16
C ILE A 88 15.59 13.79 8.66
N ALA A 89 16.71 13.69 7.94
CA ALA A 89 16.75 13.91 6.49
C ALA A 89 15.87 12.88 5.75
N GLY A 90 15.94 11.60 6.16
CA GLY A 90 15.10 10.53 5.61
C GLY A 90 13.61 10.78 5.84
N VAL A 91 13.21 11.10 7.07
CA VAL A 91 11.82 11.42 7.41
C VAL A 91 11.32 12.65 6.64
N ALA A 92 12.15 13.69 6.52
CA ALA A 92 11.82 14.88 5.73
C ALA A 92 11.63 14.55 4.25
N ALA A 93 12.49 13.72 3.66
CA ALA A 93 12.38 13.28 2.28
C ALA A 93 11.09 12.45 2.06
N ILE A 94 10.78 11.49 2.93
CA ILE A 94 9.55 10.70 2.88
C ILE A 94 8.32 11.61 3.03
N GLY A 95 8.31 12.50 4.00
CA GLY A 95 7.20 13.41 4.25
C GLY A 95 6.94 14.37 3.08
N PHE A 96 7.99 14.96 2.51
CA PHE A 96 7.84 15.93 1.45
C PHE A 96 7.65 15.29 0.07
N VAL A 97 8.53 14.36 -0.32
CA VAL A 97 8.50 13.77 -1.67
C VAL A 97 7.44 12.70 -1.78
N CYS A 98 7.44 11.70 -0.89
CA CYS A 98 6.54 10.55 -1.00
C CYS A 98 5.13 10.88 -0.51
N THR A 99 5.00 11.70 0.55
CA THR A 99 3.68 12.00 1.12
C THR A 99 3.10 13.29 0.52
N ALA A 100 3.75 14.43 0.62
CA ALA A 100 3.15 15.68 0.15
C ALA A 100 2.99 15.74 -1.37
N ILE A 101 4.01 15.36 -2.13
CA ILE A 101 3.99 15.44 -3.59
C ILE A 101 3.33 14.18 -4.18
N ALA A 102 3.93 13.01 -4.01
CA ALA A 102 3.50 11.79 -4.70
C ALA A 102 2.08 11.38 -4.31
N TYR A 103 1.74 11.39 -3.02
CA TYR A 103 0.40 11.04 -2.57
C TYR A 103 -0.67 12.05 -3.01
N SER A 104 -0.36 13.36 -3.01
CA SER A 104 -1.28 14.37 -3.56
C SER A 104 -1.55 14.18 -5.05
N LEU A 105 -0.54 13.79 -5.82
CA LEU A 105 -0.69 13.45 -7.24
C LEU A 105 -1.54 12.18 -7.42
N TYR A 106 -1.28 11.15 -6.62
CA TYR A 106 -2.05 9.91 -6.62
C TYR A 106 -3.54 10.16 -6.35
N VAL A 107 -3.87 10.90 -5.28
CA VAL A 107 -5.25 11.25 -4.95
C VAL A 107 -5.90 12.10 -6.04
N SER A 108 -5.15 13.02 -6.65
CA SER A 108 -5.65 13.84 -7.77
C SER A 108 -5.95 12.98 -9.00
N ALA A 109 -5.14 11.97 -9.29
CA ALA A 109 -5.33 11.06 -10.41
C ALA A 109 -6.58 10.17 -10.25
N GLN A 110 -6.97 9.84 -9.02
CA GLN A 110 -8.17 9.03 -8.73
C GLN A 110 -9.47 9.65 -9.26
N LYS A 111 -9.49 10.95 -9.51
CA LYS A 111 -10.65 11.64 -10.11
C LYS A 111 -11.02 11.07 -11.47
N GLY A 112 -10.03 10.74 -12.30
CA GLY A 112 -10.21 10.26 -13.68
C GLY A 112 -10.12 8.75 -13.86
N VAL A 113 -9.77 7.99 -12.79
CA VAL A 113 -9.47 6.57 -12.89
C VAL A 113 -10.48 5.77 -12.07
N ARG A 114 -10.85 4.58 -12.56
CA ARG A 114 -11.70 3.64 -11.80
C ARG A 114 -10.94 3.15 -10.56
N ALA A 115 -11.66 2.90 -9.45
CA ALA A 115 -11.04 2.41 -8.20
C ALA A 115 -10.26 1.10 -8.41
N GLN A 116 -10.74 0.23 -9.31
CA GLN A 116 -10.05 -1.00 -9.69
C GLN A 116 -8.70 -0.74 -10.34
N THR A 117 -8.63 0.19 -11.30
CA THR A 117 -7.39 0.56 -11.98
C THR A 117 -6.39 1.21 -10.99
N ALA A 118 -6.88 2.05 -10.07
CA ALA A 118 -6.05 2.61 -9.01
C ALA A 118 -5.46 1.50 -8.11
N GLY A 119 -6.28 0.50 -7.73
CA GLY A 119 -5.82 -0.65 -6.95
C GLY A 119 -4.78 -1.50 -7.69
N ILE A 120 -4.90 -1.65 -9.00
CA ILE A 120 -3.94 -2.38 -9.83
C ILE A 120 -2.60 -1.65 -9.89
N ILE A 121 -2.63 -0.34 -10.11
CA ILE A 121 -1.42 0.50 -10.12
C ILE A 121 -0.74 0.44 -8.75
N SER A 122 -1.52 0.48 -7.66
CA SER A 122 -0.97 0.28 -6.30
C SER A 122 -0.38 -1.11 -6.10
N GLY A 123 -0.93 -2.15 -6.74
CA GLY A 123 -0.37 -3.50 -6.70
C GLY A 123 1.03 -3.61 -7.31
N MET A 124 1.38 -2.72 -8.25
CA MET A 124 2.74 -2.62 -8.81
C MET A 124 3.80 -2.21 -7.76
N GLU A 125 3.37 -1.56 -6.67
CA GLU A 125 4.24 -1.21 -5.54
C GLU A 125 4.94 -2.44 -4.97
N THR A 126 4.25 -3.58 -4.88
CA THR A 126 4.83 -4.84 -4.42
C THR A 126 6.00 -5.29 -5.29
N VAL A 127 5.89 -5.12 -6.61
CA VAL A 127 6.94 -5.51 -7.56
C VAL A 127 8.16 -4.61 -7.43
N TYR A 128 7.93 -3.30 -7.41
CA TYR A 128 9.01 -2.35 -7.17
C TYR A 128 9.65 -2.55 -5.80
N GLY A 129 8.84 -2.89 -4.76
CA GLY A 129 9.33 -3.23 -3.43
C GLY A 129 10.30 -4.41 -3.46
N ILE A 130 9.96 -5.51 -4.15
CA ILE A 130 10.84 -6.68 -4.30
C ILE A 130 12.13 -6.31 -5.05
N ILE A 131 12.03 -5.55 -6.15
CA ILE A 131 13.20 -5.11 -6.91
C ILE A 131 14.12 -4.24 -6.05
N PHE A 132 13.56 -3.28 -5.30
CA PHE A 132 14.36 -2.41 -4.45
C PHE A 132 14.96 -3.14 -3.25
N ALA A 133 14.24 -4.08 -2.64
CA ALA A 133 14.77 -4.95 -1.59
C ALA A 133 15.97 -5.75 -2.10
N PHE A 134 15.87 -6.32 -3.29
CA PHE A 134 16.96 -7.04 -3.93
C PHE A 134 18.19 -6.14 -4.22
N VAL A 135 17.94 -4.96 -4.80
CA VAL A 135 19.04 -4.06 -5.24
C VAL A 135 19.71 -3.36 -4.05
N PHE A 136 18.92 -2.82 -3.11
CA PHE A 136 19.43 -1.97 -2.02
C PHE A 136 19.72 -2.73 -0.74
N LEU A 137 18.89 -3.71 -0.39
CA LEU A 137 19.05 -4.49 0.84
C LEU A 137 19.80 -5.80 0.58
N ARG A 138 20.02 -6.17 -0.69
CA ARG A 138 20.62 -7.45 -1.11
C ARG A 138 19.86 -8.67 -0.58
N GLU A 139 18.57 -8.51 -0.33
CA GLU A 139 17.69 -9.59 0.06
C GLU A 139 17.32 -10.40 -1.18
N VAL A 140 17.70 -11.69 -1.21
CA VAL A 140 17.34 -12.57 -2.33
C VAL A 140 15.91 -13.06 -2.10
N PRO A 141 14.94 -12.70 -2.97
CA PRO A 141 13.58 -13.14 -2.82
C PRO A 141 13.49 -14.68 -2.91
N THR A 142 12.70 -15.26 -2.04
CA THR A 142 12.46 -16.71 -2.07
C THR A 142 11.62 -17.08 -3.31
N VAL A 143 11.70 -18.33 -3.73
CA VAL A 143 10.90 -18.84 -4.86
C VAL A 143 9.39 -18.65 -4.59
N ARG A 144 8.96 -18.76 -3.33
CA ARG A 144 7.56 -18.51 -2.94
C ARG A 144 7.15 -17.05 -3.16
N GLU A 145 7.99 -16.10 -2.77
CA GLU A 145 7.75 -14.66 -2.98
C GLU A 145 7.70 -14.31 -4.46
N LEU A 146 8.57 -14.92 -5.27
CA LEU A 146 8.56 -14.74 -6.73
C LEU A 146 7.27 -15.30 -7.35
N ILE A 147 6.83 -16.49 -6.95
CA ILE A 147 5.58 -17.07 -7.45
C ILE A 147 4.37 -16.23 -7.00
N GLY A 148 4.30 -15.87 -5.71
CA GLY A 148 3.24 -15.01 -5.17
C GLY A 148 3.19 -13.66 -5.88
N GLY A 149 4.32 -13.01 -6.06
CA GLY A 149 4.46 -11.76 -6.81
C GLY A 149 4.02 -11.88 -8.27
N ALA A 150 4.40 -12.96 -8.96
CA ALA A 150 4.00 -13.23 -10.34
C ALA A 150 2.49 -13.45 -10.47
N VAL A 151 1.84 -14.14 -9.52
CA VAL A 151 0.39 -14.33 -9.47
C VAL A 151 -0.32 -12.99 -9.26
N ILE A 152 0.15 -12.18 -8.30
CA ILE A 152 -0.40 -10.86 -8.02
C ILE A 152 -0.32 -9.96 -9.25
N LEU A 153 0.84 -9.92 -9.91
CA LEU A 153 1.06 -9.18 -11.14
C LEU A 153 0.16 -9.65 -12.28
N GLY A 154 0.10 -10.97 -12.51
CA GLY A 154 -0.70 -11.55 -13.57
C GLY A 154 -2.18 -11.20 -13.42
N VAL A 155 -2.72 -11.28 -12.19
CA VAL A 155 -4.12 -10.91 -11.90
C VAL A 155 -4.34 -9.40 -12.04
N ALA A 156 -3.38 -8.59 -11.60
CA ALA A 156 -3.41 -7.15 -11.73
C ALA A 156 -3.47 -6.73 -13.20
N LEU A 157 -2.55 -7.23 -14.02
CA LEU A 157 -2.51 -6.98 -15.47
C LEU A 157 -3.76 -7.47 -16.18
N TYR A 158 -4.21 -8.70 -15.90
CA TYR A 158 -5.44 -9.26 -16.48
C TYR A 158 -6.66 -8.40 -16.15
N SER A 159 -6.77 -7.95 -14.91
CA SER A 159 -7.88 -7.11 -14.46
C SER A 159 -7.84 -5.72 -15.09
N SER A 160 -6.63 -5.17 -15.34
CA SER A 160 -6.43 -3.88 -16.02
C SER A 160 -6.82 -3.93 -17.49
N LEU A 161 -6.28 -4.90 -18.23
CA LEU A 161 -6.52 -5.04 -19.67
C LEU A 161 -8.00 -5.29 -20.00
N LYS A 162 -8.75 -5.88 -19.09
CA LYS A 162 -10.15 -6.24 -19.28
C LYS A 162 -11.14 -5.28 -18.61
N SER A 163 -10.67 -4.21 -18.02
CA SER A 163 -11.49 -3.14 -17.42
C SER A 163 -11.91 -2.08 -18.44
N ASP A 164 -11.39 -2.16 -19.66
CA ASP A 164 -11.70 -1.23 -20.76
C ASP A 164 -12.93 -1.67 -21.60
N ASP A 165 -13.48 -2.86 -21.34
CA ASP A 165 -14.77 -3.36 -21.87
C ASP A 165 -15.88 -3.23 -20.79
#